data_b2572ad9e6f4ce40b1b4fa48185ed3b6
#
_entry.id   b2572ad9e6f4ce40b1b4fa48185ed3b6
#
_cell.length_a   1.000
_cell.length_b   1.000
_cell.length_c   1.000
_cell.angle_alpha   90.00
_cell.angle_beta   90.00
_cell.angle_gamma   90.00
#
_symmetry.space_group_name_H-M   'P 1'
#
loop_
_entity.id
_entity.type
_entity.pdbx_description
1 polymer ?
#
loop_
_entity_poly.entity_id
_entity_poly.type
_entity_poly.pdbx_seq_one_letter_code
_entity_poly.pdbx_strand_id
1 'polypeptide(L)'
;MPSSSPRRFAPLALSLCALAVSCGAVGQEWKPGAPGVWGLGIGAGVERLPYTGIDNNKRLLPLLTYDSEYFRFAGLTADWKFARTERFAFALRGKYALGDGYEADDAPVLAGMDKRKAGFWVGGAATWNADVAKLSLELLGDVSGHSKGTQARLGIERSFTSGRFVFTPRASLLWADKQYVDYYYGVTGAEATASRGAYEGKSTVNVQAGLRTAYVLDPRQSLFLDVSATALGKEIKDSPLVDKKTVPAVAIGYLYRF
;
A
#
# COMPACT_ATOMS: atom_id res chain seq x y z
N MET A 1 0.90 33.99 -27.16
CA MET A 1 0.80 33.73 -25.70
C MET A 1 0.23 32.32 -25.54
N PRO A 2 0.96 31.31 -25.10
CA PRO A 2 0.40 30.00 -24.83
C PRO A 2 -0.24 29.99 -23.43
N SER A 3 -1.53 29.66 -23.41
CA SER A 3 -2.32 29.52 -22.19
C SER A 3 -1.82 28.34 -21.36
N SER A 4 -1.30 28.63 -20.18
CA SER A 4 -0.98 27.62 -19.18
C SER A 4 -2.27 27.08 -18.57
N SER A 5 -2.74 25.95 -19.06
CA SER A 5 -3.78 25.17 -18.37
C SER A 5 -3.20 24.58 -17.06
N PRO A 6 -3.96 24.57 -15.95
CA PRO A 6 -3.50 24.01 -14.71
C PRO A 6 -3.31 22.48 -14.88
N ARG A 7 -2.08 22.00 -14.66
CA ARG A 7 -1.73 20.59 -14.66
C ARG A 7 -2.54 19.89 -13.56
N ARG A 8 -3.54 19.12 -13.94
CA ARG A 8 -4.21 18.18 -13.07
C ARG A 8 -3.27 16.98 -12.90
N PHE A 9 -2.58 16.92 -11.78
CA PHE A 9 -1.77 15.76 -11.43
C PHE A 9 -2.70 14.56 -11.20
N ALA A 10 -2.67 13.59 -12.11
CA ALA A 10 -3.26 12.28 -11.85
C ALA A 10 -2.38 11.53 -10.84
N PRO A 11 -2.97 10.84 -9.88
CA PRO A 11 -2.21 10.18 -8.81
C PRO A 11 -1.65 8.85 -9.27
N LEU A 12 -0.34 8.79 -9.47
CA LEU A 12 0.42 7.55 -9.63
C LEU A 12 0.92 7.08 -8.27
N ALA A 13 0.69 5.84 -7.89
CA ALA A 13 1.29 5.28 -6.70
C ALA A 13 1.37 3.77 -6.66
N LEU A 14 2.55 3.26 -6.43
CA LEU A 14 2.73 2.02 -5.70
C LEU A 14 2.26 2.27 -4.25
N SER A 15 1.16 1.67 -3.93
CA SER A 15 0.58 1.32 -2.64
C SER A 15 1.12 2.01 -1.37
N LEU A 16 0.77 3.28 -1.14
CA LEU A 16 0.69 3.84 0.22
C LEU A 16 -0.44 3.14 1.05
N CYS A 17 -1.04 2.10 0.51
CA CYS A 17 -2.02 1.24 1.20
C CYS A 17 -1.46 0.47 2.40
N ALA A 18 -0.17 0.57 2.68
CA ALA A 18 0.41 0.12 3.96
C ALA A 18 0.12 1.09 5.12
N LEU A 19 -0.59 2.20 4.89
CA LEU A 19 -1.25 2.98 5.93
C LEU A 19 -2.50 2.27 6.50
N ALA A 20 -2.68 0.97 6.23
CA ALA A 20 -3.51 0.17 7.10
C ALA A 20 -2.90 0.29 8.49
N VAL A 21 -3.46 1.28 9.23
CA VAL A 21 -3.12 1.57 10.61
C VAL A 21 -3.27 0.27 11.39
N SER A 22 -2.20 -0.55 11.43
CA SER A 22 -2.04 -1.57 12.44
C SER A 22 -1.67 -0.86 13.75
N CYS A 23 -2.33 0.28 13.99
CA CYS A 23 -2.41 0.81 15.32
C CYS A 23 -3.48 -0.02 16.00
N GLY A 24 -3.16 -1.30 16.25
CA GLY A 24 -3.82 -2.03 17.30
C GLY A 24 -3.76 -1.09 18.50
N ALA A 25 -4.90 -0.80 19.09
CA ALA A 25 -4.96 0.00 20.30
C ALA A 25 -3.88 -0.54 21.23
N VAL A 26 -2.93 0.33 21.58
CA VAL A 26 -1.95 0.00 22.60
C VAL A 26 -2.77 -0.35 23.84
N GLY A 27 -2.78 -1.65 24.22
CA GLY A 27 -3.46 -2.11 25.44
C GLY A 27 -4.95 -2.44 25.34
N GLN A 28 -5.60 -2.43 24.17
CA GLN A 28 -6.99 -2.90 24.08
C GLN A 28 -6.99 -4.42 23.88
N GLU A 29 -7.19 -5.16 24.97
CA GLU A 29 -7.54 -6.59 24.91
C GLU A 29 -8.80 -6.75 24.04
N TRP A 30 -8.75 -7.68 23.11
CA TRP A 30 -9.95 -8.04 22.34
C TRP A 30 -11.00 -8.62 23.29
N LYS A 31 -12.17 -7.99 23.34
CA LYS A 31 -13.36 -8.49 24.09
C LYS A 31 -14.46 -8.79 23.07
N PRO A 32 -15.02 -10.01 23.06
CA PRO A 32 -16.19 -10.33 22.24
C PRO A 32 -17.34 -9.37 22.55
N GLY A 33 -18.01 -8.85 21.49
CA GLY A 33 -19.12 -7.91 21.65
C GLY A 33 -18.75 -6.47 22.02
N ALA A 34 -17.45 -6.12 22.00
CA ALA A 34 -17.05 -4.74 22.19
C ALA A 34 -17.59 -3.84 21.05
N PRO A 35 -18.10 -2.62 21.37
CA PRO A 35 -18.57 -1.70 20.35
C PRO A 35 -17.42 -1.31 19.43
N GLY A 36 -17.77 -1.07 18.14
CA GLY A 36 -16.80 -0.63 17.15
C GLY A 36 -16.23 0.73 17.49
N VAL A 37 -14.92 0.91 17.24
CA VAL A 37 -14.18 2.15 17.47
C VAL A 37 -13.97 2.87 16.14
N TRP A 38 -14.49 4.08 16.05
CA TRP A 38 -14.23 4.98 14.94
C TRP A 38 -12.97 5.78 15.17
N GLY A 39 -12.28 6.11 14.11
CA GLY A 39 -11.17 7.05 14.13
C GLY A 39 -11.20 7.96 12.92
N LEU A 40 -10.91 9.23 13.17
CA LEU A 40 -10.80 10.25 12.13
C LEU A 40 -9.45 10.95 12.26
N GLY A 41 -8.83 11.22 11.12
CA GLY A 41 -7.51 11.85 11.12
C GLY A 41 -7.13 12.43 9.79
N ILE A 42 -5.90 12.86 9.70
CA ILE A 42 -5.28 13.37 8.49
C ILE A 42 -3.86 12.81 8.38
N GLY A 43 -3.47 12.45 7.17
CA GLY A 43 -2.13 11.98 6.88
C GLY A 43 -1.56 12.63 5.63
N ALA A 44 -0.26 12.88 5.65
CA ALA A 44 0.50 13.32 4.50
C ALA A 44 1.65 12.34 4.25
N GLY A 45 1.96 12.11 2.99
CA GLY A 45 3.05 11.21 2.63
C GLY A 45 3.72 11.60 1.33
N VAL A 46 4.96 11.15 1.22
CA VAL A 46 5.77 11.25 0.01
C VAL A 46 6.30 9.86 -0.30
N GLU A 47 6.11 9.41 -1.51
CA GLU A 47 6.63 8.16 -2.03
C GLU A 47 7.39 8.42 -3.32
N ARG A 48 8.54 7.82 -3.47
CA ARG A 48 9.26 7.83 -4.73
C ARG A 48 8.65 6.78 -5.66
N LEU A 49 8.41 7.13 -6.91
CA LEU A 49 7.86 6.19 -7.88
C LEU A 49 8.97 5.46 -8.64
N PRO A 50 8.76 4.23 -9.09
CA PRO A 50 9.77 3.46 -9.80
C PRO A 50 10.05 3.98 -11.21
N TYR A 51 9.10 4.69 -11.82
CA TYR A 51 9.16 5.11 -13.22
C TYR A 51 10.21 6.20 -13.46
N THR A 52 10.88 6.10 -14.59
CA THR A 52 11.86 7.08 -15.06
C THR A 52 11.20 8.45 -15.29
N GLY A 53 11.81 9.50 -14.75
CA GLY A 53 11.30 10.87 -14.90
C GLY A 53 10.16 11.25 -13.94
N ILE A 54 9.72 10.33 -13.07
CA ILE A 54 8.79 10.64 -11.97
C ILE A 54 9.53 10.54 -10.65
N ASP A 55 9.72 11.67 -9.96
CA ASP A 55 10.52 11.68 -8.74
C ASP A 55 9.73 11.38 -7.48
N ASN A 56 8.69 12.14 -7.19
CA ASN A 56 7.96 12.03 -5.93
C ASN A 56 6.45 12.21 -6.12
N ASN A 57 5.70 11.32 -5.51
CA ASN A 57 4.27 11.45 -5.36
C ASN A 57 3.94 11.95 -3.95
N LYS A 58 3.39 13.16 -3.86
CA LYS A 58 2.96 13.76 -2.59
C LYS A 58 1.46 13.59 -2.43
N ARG A 59 1.03 13.17 -1.26
CA ARG A 59 -0.39 12.95 -0.96
C ARG A 59 -0.77 13.54 0.37
N LEU A 60 -1.95 14.10 0.40
CA LEU A 60 -2.69 14.45 1.61
C LEU A 60 -3.97 13.62 1.60
N LEU A 61 -4.20 12.84 2.63
CA LEU A 61 -5.32 11.91 2.69
C LEU A 61 -6.06 12.05 4.03
N PRO A 62 -7.39 12.15 4.00
CA PRO A 62 -8.19 11.95 5.19
C PRO A 62 -8.03 10.48 5.64
N LEU A 63 -7.90 10.30 6.93
CA LEU A 63 -7.80 8.99 7.56
C LEU A 63 -9.13 8.70 8.25
N LEU A 64 -9.91 7.82 7.67
CA LEU A 64 -11.10 7.27 8.31
C LEU A 64 -10.80 5.83 8.68
N THR A 65 -11.03 5.48 9.93
CA THR A 65 -10.86 4.11 10.42
C THR A 65 -12.09 3.67 11.21
N TYR A 66 -12.39 2.40 11.13
CA TYR A 66 -13.39 1.73 11.95
C TYR A 66 -12.88 0.33 12.28
N ASP A 67 -12.96 -0.08 13.51
CA ASP A 67 -12.60 -1.44 13.93
C ASP A 67 -13.65 -1.98 14.90
N SER A 68 -14.25 -3.09 14.54
CA SER A 68 -15.22 -3.84 15.34
C SER A 68 -14.88 -5.32 15.35
N GLU A 69 -15.70 -6.13 15.97
CA GLU A 69 -15.55 -7.58 15.97
C GLU A 69 -15.53 -8.17 14.55
N TYR A 70 -16.47 -7.76 13.68
CA TYR A 70 -16.67 -8.34 12.35
C TYR A 70 -16.11 -7.50 11.21
N PHE A 71 -15.98 -6.20 11.40
CA PHE A 71 -15.56 -5.30 10.33
C PHE A 71 -14.38 -4.44 10.74
N ARG A 72 -13.51 -4.23 9.81
CA ARG A 72 -12.46 -3.22 9.89
C ARG A 72 -12.44 -2.41 8.62
N PHE A 73 -12.36 -1.11 8.76
CA PHE A 73 -12.13 -0.18 7.67
C PHE A 73 -10.93 0.70 8.02
N ALA A 74 -10.00 0.85 7.10
CA ALA A 74 -8.83 1.73 7.28
C ALA A 74 -8.41 2.31 5.94
N GLY A 75 -8.71 3.59 5.74
CA GLY A 75 -8.45 4.29 4.49
C GLY A 75 -9.19 3.65 3.31
N LEU A 76 -8.47 3.00 2.41
CA LEU A 76 -9.02 2.35 1.21
C LEU A 76 -9.08 0.83 1.30
N THR A 77 -8.98 0.29 2.51
CA THR A 77 -9.05 -1.15 2.78
C THR A 77 -10.22 -1.45 3.71
N ALA A 78 -11.02 -2.44 3.36
CA ALA A 78 -12.12 -2.95 4.15
C ALA A 78 -11.93 -4.45 4.38
N ASP A 79 -12.08 -4.92 5.61
CA ASP A 79 -11.98 -6.31 6.02
C ASP A 79 -13.30 -6.77 6.64
N TRP A 80 -13.84 -7.87 6.16
CA TRP A 80 -14.87 -8.64 6.85
C TRP A 80 -14.22 -9.82 7.57
N LYS A 81 -14.17 -9.75 8.90
CA LYS A 81 -13.53 -10.74 9.77
C LYS A 81 -14.55 -11.86 10.04
N PHE A 82 -14.44 -12.97 9.36
CA PHE A 82 -15.40 -14.07 9.46
C PHE A 82 -14.99 -15.16 10.46
N ALA A 83 -13.70 -15.20 10.84
CA ALA A 83 -13.20 -16.12 11.86
C ALA A 83 -12.08 -15.47 12.67
N ARG A 84 -12.15 -15.60 13.99
CA ARG A 84 -11.15 -15.06 14.91
C ARG A 84 -11.01 -15.94 16.14
N THR A 85 -9.77 -16.11 16.55
CA THR A 85 -9.37 -16.69 17.84
C THR A 85 -8.44 -15.71 18.54
N GLU A 86 -7.93 -16.04 19.71
CA GLU A 86 -6.91 -15.22 20.41
C GLU A 86 -5.65 -15.01 19.55
N ARG A 87 -5.26 -16.01 18.78
CA ARG A 87 -4.01 -16.00 17.99
C ARG A 87 -4.23 -15.77 16.50
N PHE A 88 -5.36 -16.15 15.95
CA PHE A 88 -5.62 -16.10 14.51
C PHE A 88 -6.80 -15.21 14.19
N ALA A 89 -6.72 -14.49 13.08
CA ALA A 89 -7.88 -13.83 12.49
C ALA A 89 -7.86 -14.03 10.97
N PHE A 90 -9.03 -14.30 10.40
CA PHE A 90 -9.24 -14.47 8.98
C PHE A 90 -10.28 -13.45 8.49
N ALA A 91 -10.03 -12.87 7.35
CA ALA A 91 -10.91 -11.87 6.77
C ALA A 91 -11.00 -12.00 5.25
N LEU A 92 -12.16 -11.64 4.72
CA LEU A 92 -12.31 -11.25 3.33
C LEU A 92 -11.93 -9.77 3.24
N ARG A 93 -11.03 -9.43 2.32
CA ARG A 93 -10.48 -8.09 2.15
C ARG A 93 -10.87 -7.50 0.82
N GLY A 94 -11.38 -6.27 0.83
CA GLY A 94 -11.49 -5.40 -0.32
C GLY A 94 -10.51 -4.24 -0.19
N LYS A 95 -9.81 -3.89 -1.28
CA LYS A 95 -8.80 -2.83 -1.30
C LYS A 95 -8.86 -2.08 -2.61
N TYR A 96 -8.89 -0.76 -2.54
CA TYR A 96 -8.70 0.09 -3.71
C TYR A 96 -7.26 0.58 -3.77
N ALA A 97 -6.56 0.24 -4.85
CA ALA A 97 -5.17 0.60 -5.06
C ALA A 97 -5.07 1.97 -5.75
N LEU A 98 -5.44 3.04 -5.03
CA LEU A 98 -5.47 4.43 -5.53
C LEU A 98 -4.12 4.91 -6.07
N GLY A 99 -3.22 4.12 -6.35
CA GLY A 99 -1.95 4.58 -6.74
C GLY A 99 -1.27 3.72 -7.77
N ASP A 100 -1.89 2.63 -8.09
CA ASP A 100 -1.47 1.84 -9.22
C ASP A 100 -2.02 2.50 -10.49
N GLY A 101 -1.18 2.64 -11.50
CA GLY A 101 -1.56 3.21 -12.78
C GLY A 101 -0.82 4.50 -13.13
N TYR A 102 -0.91 4.88 -14.42
CA TYR A 102 -0.29 6.08 -14.97
C TYR A 102 -0.99 6.52 -16.25
N GLU A 103 -0.72 7.77 -16.67
CA GLU A 103 -1.10 8.33 -17.95
C GLU A 103 0.15 8.71 -18.76
N ALA A 104 -0.01 8.81 -20.08
CA ALA A 104 1.09 9.15 -20.99
C ALA A 104 1.76 10.50 -20.67
N ASP A 105 1.00 11.43 -20.09
CA ASP A 105 1.46 12.78 -19.77
C ASP A 105 2.18 12.88 -18.42
N ASP A 106 2.21 11.81 -17.62
CA ASP A 106 2.81 11.83 -16.29
C ASP A 106 4.34 11.92 -16.34
N ALA A 107 4.96 11.37 -17.39
CA ALA A 107 6.41 11.47 -17.60
C ALA A 107 6.79 11.27 -19.08
N PRO A 108 7.94 11.82 -19.53
CA PRO A 108 8.42 11.63 -20.91
C PRO A 108 8.61 10.16 -21.29
N VAL A 109 9.02 9.30 -20.36
CA VAL A 109 9.17 7.85 -20.60
C VAL A 109 7.84 7.16 -20.89
N LEU A 110 6.71 7.75 -20.47
CA LEU A 110 5.36 7.21 -20.65
C LEU A 110 4.67 7.77 -21.91
N ALA A 111 5.26 8.70 -22.63
CA ALA A 111 4.68 9.28 -23.82
C ALA A 111 4.31 8.19 -24.86
N GLY A 112 3.05 8.17 -25.31
CA GLY A 112 2.52 7.17 -26.23
C GLY A 112 2.20 5.81 -25.59
N MET A 113 2.27 5.67 -24.28
CA MET A 113 1.74 4.50 -23.56
C MET A 113 0.24 4.62 -23.38
N ASP A 114 -0.45 3.49 -23.41
CA ASP A 114 -1.85 3.43 -23.00
C ASP A 114 -1.98 3.72 -21.50
N LYS A 115 -3.08 4.37 -21.12
CA LYS A 115 -3.37 4.62 -19.71
C LYS A 115 -3.50 3.32 -18.93
N ARG A 116 -2.77 3.20 -17.81
CA ARG A 116 -2.95 2.15 -16.82
C ARG A 116 -3.80 2.67 -15.67
N LYS A 117 -4.86 1.93 -15.36
CA LYS A 117 -5.85 2.35 -14.35
C LYS A 117 -5.57 1.68 -13.02
N ALA A 118 -5.88 2.41 -11.93
CA ALA A 118 -5.93 1.83 -10.60
C ALA A 118 -6.94 0.67 -10.52
N GLY A 119 -6.64 -0.35 -9.72
CA GLY A 119 -7.46 -1.56 -9.59
C GLY A 119 -8.25 -1.61 -8.28
N PHE A 120 -9.35 -2.35 -8.29
CA PHE A 120 -10.05 -2.79 -7.10
C PHE A 120 -9.73 -4.28 -6.87
N TRP A 121 -9.25 -4.59 -5.68
CA TRP A 121 -8.69 -5.89 -5.32
C TRP A 121 -9.54 -6.55 -4.25
N VAL A 122 -9.83 -7.84 -4.41
CA VAL A 122 -10.59 -8.63 -3.42
C VAL A 122 -9.89 -9.96 -3.20
N GLY A 123 -9.93 -10.44 -1.96
CA GLY A 123 -9.36 -11.74 -1.62
C GLY A 123 -9.32 -12.01 -0.12
N GLY A 124 -8.46 -12.93 0.29
CA GLY A 124 -8.31 -13.37 1.66
C GLY A 124 -7.17 -12.68 2.39
N ALA A 125 -7.35 -12.47 3.68
CA ALA A 125 -6.31 -12.04 4.60
C ALA A 125 -6.35 -12.89 5.87
N ALA A 126 -5.15 -13.26 6.35
CA ALA A 126 -4.97 -13.99 7.61
C ALA A 126 -3.90 -13.30 8.46
N THR A 127 -4.11 -13.28 9.76
CA THR A 127 -3.11 -12.82 10.72
C THR A 127 -2.92 -13.84 11.81
N TRP A 128 -1.67 -14.03 12.22
CA TRP A 128 -1.28 -14.83 13.36
C TRP A 128 -0.50 -13.98 14.35
N ASN A 129 -1.09 -13.80 15.53
CA ASN A 129 -0.42 -13.15 16.66
C ASN A 129 0.39 -14.20 17.42
N ALA A 130 1.63 -14.37 17.03
CA ALA A 130 2.59 -15.18 17.80
C ALA A 130 3.15 -14.34 18.96
N ASP A 131 3.66 -15.00 20.00
CA ASP A 131 4.13 -14.31 21.21
C ASP A 131 5.29 -13.33 20.92
N VAL A 132 6.07 -13.61 19.89
CA VAL A 132 7.25 -12.81 19.51
C VAL A 132 6.99 -11.80 18.40
N ALA A 133 5.99 -12.02 17.54
CA ALA A 133 5.68 -11.16 16.40
C ALA A 133 4.29 -11.46 15.85
N LYS A 134 3.74 -10.52 15.08
CA LYS A 134 2.52 -10.70 14.29
C LYS A 134 2.91 -11.03 12.85
N LEU A 135 2.42 -12.15 12.35
CA LEU A 135 2.54 -12.56 10.96
C LEU A 135 1.26 -12.24 10.21
N SER A 136 1.37 -11.88 8.95
CA SER A 136 0.22 -11.59 8.09
C SER A 136 0.40 -12.21 6.71
N LEU A 137 -0.67 -12.75 6.17
CA LEU A 137 -0.77 -13.23 4.79
C LEU A 137 -1.95 -12.54 4.11
N GLU A 138 -1.75 -12.07 2.89
CA GLU A 138 -2.79 -11.50 2.04
C GLU A 138 -2.67 -12.11 0.65
N LEU A 139 -3.78 -12.48 0.05
CA LEU A 139 -3.87 -12.96 -1.34
C LEU A 139 -5.06 -12.26 -2.00
N LEU A 140 -4.81 -11.43 -3.00
CA LEU A 140 -5.81 -10.58 -3.66
C LEU A 140 -5.76 -10.75 -5.18
N GLY A 141 -6.95 -10.80 -5.80
CA GLY A 141 -7.13 -10.74 -7.25
C GLY A 141 -7.74 -9.40 -7.68
N ASP A 142 -7.37 -8.92 -8.84
CA ASP A 142 -7.96 -7.72 -9.47
C ASP A 142 -9.37 -8.04 -9.98
N VAL A 143 -10.39 -7.48 -9.32
CA VAL A 143 -11.80 -7.63 -9.72
C VAL A 143 -12.30 -6.49 -10.60
N SER A 144 -11.50 -5.43 -10.78
CA SER A 144 -11.79 -4.36 -11.75
C SER A 144 -11.53 -4.79 -13.20
N GLY A 145 -10.79 -5.90 -13.40
CA GLY A 145 -10.46 -6.46 -14.70
C GLY A 145 -9.41 -5.66 -15.49
N HIS A 146 -8.75 -4.69 -14.85
CA HIS A 146 -7.74 -3.85 -15.51
C HIS A 146 -6.45 -4.64 -15.75
N SER A 147 -5.80 -5.10 -14.70
CA SER A 147 -4.61 -5.94 -14.81
C SER A 147 -4.93 -7.42 -14.92
N LYS A 148 -6.08 -7.84 -14.39
CA LYS A 148 -6.47 -9.27 -14.20
C LYS A 148 -5.44 -10.04 -13.37
N GLY A 149 -4.62 -9.33 -12.61
CA GLY A 149 -3.49 -9.87 -11.88
C GLY A 149 -3.86 -10.38 -10.49
N THR A 150 -2.90 -11.06 -9.89
CA THR A 150 -2.95 -11.57 -8.51
C THR A 150 -1.74 -11.08 -7.74
N GLN A 151 -1.96 -10.68 -6.50
CA GLN A 151 -0.90 -10.26 -5.59
C GLN A 151 -0.97 -11.07 -4.29
N ALA A 152 0.19 -11.40 -3.73
CA ALA A 152 0.31 -11.96 -2.40
C ALA A 152 1.27 -11.14 -1.55
N ARG A 153 0.97 -11.01 -0.27
CA ARG A 153 1.83 -10.36 0.70
C ARG A 153 2.03 -11.26 1.92
N LEU A 154 3.27 -11.51 2.27
CA LEU A 154 3.65 -12.11 3.54
C LEU A 154 4.37 -11.04 4.37
N GLY A 155 3.86 -10.76 5.56
CA GLY A 155 4.39 -9.72 6.44
C GLY A 155 4.71 -10.23 7.83
N ILE A 156 5.70 -9.60 8.46
CA ILE A 156 6.04 -9.76 9.86
C ILE A 156 6.19 -8.37 10.50
N GLU A 157 5.63 -8.18 11.67
CA GLU A 157 5.78 -6.97 12.46
C GLU A 157 5.83 -7.27 13.97
N ARG A 158 6.50 -6.40 14.71
CA ARG A 158 6.50 -6.45 16.18
C ARG A 158 6.45 -5.04 16.75
N SER A 159 5.57 -4.80 17.72
CA SER A 159 5.48 -3.50 18.38
C SER A 159 6.22 -3.52 19.71
N PHE A 160 6.95 -2.43 19.99
CA PHE A 160 7.66 -2.17 21.23
C PHE A 160 7.17 -0.84 21.80
N THR A 161 6.76 -0.85 23.06
CA THR A 161 6.31 0.37 23.74
C THR A 161 7.39 0.89 24.69
N SER A 162 7.70 2.18 24.59
CA SER A 162 8.61 2.89 25.51
C SER A 162 8.01 4.25 25.87
N GLY A 163 7.50 4.36 27.06
CA GLY A 163 6.74 5.53 27.49
C GLY A 163 5.52 5.78 26.61
N ARG A 164 5.47 6.94 25.97
CA ARG A 164 4.40 7.31 25.02
C ARG A 164 4.71 6.92 23.56
N PHE A 165 5.85 6.33 23.30
CA PHE A 165 6.25 5.89 21.97
C PHE A 165 5.94 4.40 21.74
N VAL A 166 5.44 4.10 20.55
CA VAL A 166 5.27 2.73 20.04
C VAL A 166 6.04 2.62 18.75
N PHE A 167 7.04 1.76 18.75
CA PHE A 167 7.88 1.46 17.59
C PHE A 167 7.44 0.13 17.00
N THR A 168 7.14 0.12 15.70
CA THR A 168 6.70 -1.09 14.99
C THR A 168 7.58 -1.31 13.75
N PRO A 169 8.75 -1.93 13.89
CA PRO A 169 9.50 -2.45 12.76
C PRO A 169 8.68 -3.53 12.05
N ARG A 170 8.80 -3.57 10.71
CA ARG A 170 8.10 -4.52 9.87
C ARG A 170 8.90 -4.88 8.63
N ALA A 171 8.68 -6.07 8.13
CA ALA A 171 9.19 -6.52 6.84
C ALA A 171 8.10 -7.27 6.09
N SER A 172 8.14 -7.26 4.75
CA SER A 172 7.17 -7.97 3.92
C SER A 172 7.81 -8.45 2.62
N LEU A 173 7.34 -9.59 2.15
CA LEU A 173 7.52 -10.06 0.79
C LEU A 173 6.23 -9.76 0.01
N LEU A 174 6.37 -9.15 -1.16
CA LEU A 174 5.27 -8.71 -2.03
C LEU A 174 5.43 -9.42 -3.37
N TRP A 175 4.70 -10.50 -3.55
CA TRP A 175 4.66 -11.21 -4.81
C TRP A 175 3.58 -10.63 -5.70
N ALA A 176 3.89 -10.47 -6.98
CA ALA A 176 2.95 -10.09 -8.03
C ALA A 176 3.08 -11.07 -9.20
N ASP A 177 1.97 -11.48 -9.77
CA ASP A 177 1.97 -12.38 -10.91
C ASP A 177 2.36 -11.68 -12.22
N LYS A 178 2.44 -12.47 -13.29
CA LYS A 178 2.78 -11.98 -14.63
C LYS A 178 1.80 -10.90 -15.10
N GLN A 179 0.51 -11.08 -14.91
CA GLN A 179 -0.53 -10.18 -15.40
C GLN A 179 -0.41 -8.80 -14.77
N TYR A 180 -0.16 -8.75 -13.45
CA TYR A 180 0.10 -7.49 -12.75
C TYR A 180 1.35 -6.79 -13.29
N VAL A 181 2.46 -7.52 -13.36
CA VAL A 181 3.74 -6.94 -13.78
C VAL A 181 3.69 -6.48 -15.24
N ASP A 182 3.10 -7.28 -16.09
CA ASP A 182 2.96 -6.94 -17.51
C ASP A 182 2.03 -5.73 -17.73
N TYR A 183 0.92 -5.64 -17.00
CA TYR A 183 0.01 -4.51 -17.11
C TYR A 183 0.66 -3.19 -16.67
N TYR A 184 1.36 -3.15 -15.54
CA TYR A 184 1.92 -1.91 -15.00
C TYR A 184 3.33 -1.59 -15.50
N TYR A 185 4.11 -2.58 -15.88
CA TYR A 185 5.53 -2.43 -16.24
C TYR A 185 5.86 -2.97 -17.63
N GLY A 186 4.92 -3.62 -18.31
CA GLY A 186 5.07 -4.09 -19.67
C GLY A 186 5.05 -2.95 -20.68
N VAL A 187 5.64 -3.20 -21.85
CA VAL A 187 5.62 -2.35 -23.05
C VAL A 187 5.24 -3.21 -24.22
N THR A 188 4.06 -2.99 -24.78
CA THR A 188 3.59 -3.72 -25.98
C THR A 188 4.39 -3.32 -27.21
N GLY A 189 4.33 -4.12 -28.27
CA GLY A 189 4.98 -3.79 -29.55
C GLY A 189 4.47 -2.47 -30.15
N ALA A 190 3.20 -2.13 -29.92
CA ALA A 190 2.61 -0.86 -30.38
C ALA A 190 3.09 0.36 -29.57
N GLU A 191 3.44 0.15 -28.30
CA GLU A 191 3.97 1.18 -27.39
C GLU A 191 5.49 1.32 -27.47
N ALA A 192 6.18 0.37 -28.13
CA ALA A 192 7.62 0.38 -28.25
C ALA A 192 8.13 1.55 -29.12
N THR A 193 9.26 2.12 -28.72
CA THR A 193 9.97 3.19 -29.44
C THR A 193 11.45 2.87 -29.53
N ALA A 194 12.23 3.67 -30.27
CA ALA A 194 13.68 3.50 -30.37
C ALA A 194 14.41 3.59 -28.99
N SER A 195 13.84 4.34 -28.05
CA SER A 195 14.41 4.52 -26.69
C SER A 195 13.73 3.64 -25.65
N ARG A 196 12.62 2.99 -25.97
CA ARG A 196 11.83 2.16 -25.06
C ARG A 196 11.44 0.87 -25.79
N GLY A 197 12.24 -0.18 -25.63
CA GLY A 197 11.99 -1.49 -26.24
C GLY A 197 10.73 -2.16 -25.72
N ALA A 198 10.15 -3.07 -26.52
CA ALA A 198 9.05 -3.92 -26.05
C ALA A 198 9.53 -4.75 -24.84
N TYR A 199 8.64 -4.92 -23.86
CA TYR A 199 8.94 -5.65 -22.63
C TYR A 199 7.71 -6.40 -22.15
N GLU A 200 7.86 -7.70 -21.92
CA GLU A 200 6.84 -8.56 -21.34
C GLU A 200 7.20 -8.86 -19.88
N GLY A 201 6.36 -8.39 -18.95
CA GLY A 201 6.54 -8.60 -17.52
C GLY A 201 6.34 -10.07 -17.14
N LYS A 202 7.08 -10.52 -16.10
CA LYS A 202 6.91 -11.83 -15.48
C LYS A 202 6.67 -11.66 -14.00
N SER A 203 6.20 -12.74 -13.33
CA SER A 203 5.99 -12.73 -11.89
C SER A 203 7.27 -12.37 -11.15
N THR A 204 7.12 -11.59 -10.07
CA THR A 204 8.25 -11.08 -9.30
C THR A 204 7.94 -10.99 -7.82
N VAL A 205 8.98 -10.85 -7.00
CA VAL A 205 8.87 -10.60 -5.56
C VAL A 205 9.63 -9.32 -5.24
N ASN A 206 8.94 -8.38 -4.61
CA ASN A 206 9.54 -7.19 -4.00
C ASN A 206 9.74 -7.45 -2.50
N VAL A 207 10.77 -6.84 -1.92
CA VAL A 207 11.03 -6.91 -0.47
C VAL A 207 10.85 -5.53 0.12
N GLN A 208 10.01 -5.42 1.13
CA GLN A 208 9.77 -4.16 1.83
C GLN A 208 10.22 -4.27 3.28
N ALA A 209 10.89 -3.23 3.77
CA ALA A 209 11.17 -3.01 5.19
C ALA A 209 10.70 -1.63 5.61
N GLY A 210 10.30 -1.48 6.87
CA GLY A 210 9.83 -0.20 7.37
C GLY A 210 9.78 -0.14 8.89
N LEU A 211 9.64 1.07 9.39
CA LEU A 211 9.44 1.39 10.79
C LEU A 211 8.30 2.39 10.93
N ARG A 212 7.31 2.04 11.72
CA ARG A 212 6.31 3.00 12.19
C ARG A 212 6.64 3.40 13.62
N THR A 213 6.65 4.68 13.87
CA THR A 213 6.74 5.25 15.21
C THR A 213 5.46 6.01 15.48
N ALA A 214 4.73 5.61 16.52
CA ALA A 214 3.55 6.34 17.00
C ALA A 214 3.88 7.00 18.33
N TYR A 215 3.42 8.24 18.51
CA TYR A 215 3.43 8.97 19.76
C TYR A 215 2.00 9.09 20.29
N VAL A 216 1.74 8.48 21.41
CA VAL A 216 0.43 8.45 22.08
C VAL A 216 0.29 9.72 22.94
N LEU A 217 -0.51 10.68 22.48
CA LEU A 217 -0.80 11.91 23.20
C LEU A 217 -1.69 11.60 24.41
N ASP A 218 -2.76 10.82 24.15
CA ASP A 218 -3.70 10.29 25.13
C ASP A 218 -4.36 8.99 24.58
N PRO A 219 -5.25 8.29 25.30
CA PRO A 219 -5.89 7.05 24.82
C PRO A 219 -6.65 7.18 23.51
N ARG A 220 -7.05 8.39 23.12
CA ARG A 220 -7.82 8.67 21.91
C ARG A 220 -7.00 9.30 20.78
N GLN A 221 -5.83 9.88 21.10
CA GLN A 221 -5.06 10.70 20.17
C GLN A 221 -3.66 10.16 19.94
N SER A 222 -3.26 10.05 18.69
CA SER A 222 -1.91 9.63 18.34
C SER A 222 -1.39 10.37 17.11
N LEU A 223 -0.11 10.68 17.12
CA LEU A 223 0.67 11.05 15.96
C LEU A 223 1.44 9.82 15.49
N PHE A 224 1.68 9.70 14.19
CA PHE A 224 2.57 8.66 13.68
C PHE A 224 3.49 9.18 12.59
N LEU A 225 4.67 8.59 12.54
CA LEU A 225 5.63 8.68 11.45
C LEU A 225 5.86 7.26 10.93
N ASP A 226 5.75 7.08 9.63
CA ASP A 226 5.98 5.81 8.94
C ASP A 226 7.06 5.99 7.88
N VAL A 227 8.13 5.22 7.97
CA VAL A 227 9.22 5.22 7.00
C VAL A 227 9.37 3.81 6.46
N SER A 228 9.46 3.66 5.15
CA SER A 228 9.65 2.36 4.51
C SER A 228 10.47 2.47 3.22
N ALA A 229 11.02 1.34 2.82
CA ALA A 229 11.69 1.19 1.54
C ALA A 229 11.33 -0.16 0.93
N THR A 230 11.03 -0.18 -0.37
CA THR A 230 10.72 -1.38 -1.14
C THR A 230 11.81 -1.62 -2.16
N ALA A 231 12.58 -2.68 -2.00
CA ALA A 231 13.48 -3.19 -3.02
C ALA A 231 12.66 -3.92 -4.09
N LEU A 232 12.71 -3.42 -5.31
CA LEU A 232 11.95 -3.97 -6.43
C LEU A 232 12.56 -5.29 -6.90
N GLY A 233 11.70 -6.23 -7.30
CA GLY A 233 12.10 -7.49 -7.90
C GLY A 233 12.67 -7.31 -9.31
N LYS A 234 13.35 -8.35 -9.79
CA LYS A 234 14.09 -8.30 -11.06
C LYS A 234 13.20 -7.87 -12.22
N GLU A 235 12.04 -8.48 -12.36
CA GLU A 235 11.15 -8.25 -13.51
C GLU A 235 10.58 -6.82 -13.57
N ILE A 236 10.45 -6.14 -12.43
CA ILE A 236 10.09 -4.72 -12.41
C ILE A 236 11.30 -3.84 -12.76
N LYS A 237 12.49 -4.16 -12.23
CA LYS A 237 13.71 -3.39 -12.48
C LYS A 237 14.20 -3.47 -13.92
N ASP A 238 13.92 -4.57 -14.60
CA ASP A 238 14.34 -4.81 -15.99
C ASP A 238 13.41 -4.13 -17.00
N SER A 239 12.26 -3.60 -16.55
CA SER A 239 11.35 -2.83 -17.40
C SER A 239 12.02 -1.54 -17.90
N PRO A 240 11.90 -1.20 -19.19
CA PRO A 240 12.42 0.07 -19.73
C PRO A 240 11.70 1.31 -19.20
N LEU A 241 10.60 1.13 -18.47
CA LEU A 241 9.87 2.20 -17.79
C LEU A 241 10.49 2.57 -16.44
N VAL A 242 11.41 1.75 -15.90
CA VAL A 242 11.85 1.81 -14.50
C VAL A 242 13.35 2.08 -14.43
N ASP A 243 13.75 3.10 -13.67
CA ASP A 243 15.16 3.41 -13.40
C ASP A 243 15.54 3.26 -11.92
N LYS A 244 14.57 3.00 -11.04
CA LYS A 244 14.79 2.86 -9.61
C LYS A 244 14.90 1.38 -9.22
N LYS A 245 15.84 1.06 -8.35
CA LYS A 245 15.98 -0.28 -7.75
C LYS A 245 15.24 -0.38 -6.42
N THR A 246 15.05 0.76 -5.75
CA THR A 246 14.44 0.86 -4.43
C THR A 246 13.53 2.08 -4.39
N VAL A 247 12.36 1.92 -3.80
CA VAL A 247 11.32 2.92 -3.67
C VAL A 247 11.14 3.25 -2.19
N PRO A 248 11.67 4.38 -1.70
CA PRO A 248 11.43 4.87 -0.35
C PRO A 248 10.07 5.56 -0.25
N ALA A 249 9.46 5.48 0.93
CA ALA A 249 8.25 6.20 1.27
C ALA A 249 8.31 6.71 2.71
N VAL A 250 7.76 7.90 2.94
CA VAL A 250 7.62 8.51 4.26
C VAL A 250 6.20 9.04 4.39
N ALA A 251 5.57 8.79 5.53
CA ALA A 251 4.26 9.34 5.84
C ALA A 251 4.19 9.78 7.29
N ILE A 252 3.44 10.84 7.55
CA ILE A 252 3.12 11.36 8.88
C ILE A 252 1.62 11.54 9.00
N GLY A 253 1.07 11.39 10.17
CA GLY A 253 -0.36 11.65 10.36
C GLY A 253 -0.75 11.77 11.82
N TYR A 254 -1.97 12.25 11.99
CA TYR A 254 -2.68 12.36 13.26
C TYR A 254 -3.96 11.56 13.17
N LEU A 255 -4.29 10.85 14.23
CA LEU A 255 -5.52 10.08 14.36
C LEU A 255 -6.17 10.34 15.71
N TYR A 256 -7.47 10.67 15.69
CA TYR A 256 -8.36 10.74 16.83
C TYR A 256 -9.32 9.54 16.83
N ARG A 257 -9.53 8.88 17.98
CA ARG A 257 -10.48 7.77 18.17
C ARG A 257 -11.61 8.18 19.09
N PHE A 258 -12.81 7.75 18.73
CA PHE A 258 -14.03 8.07 19.50
C PHE A 258 -14.37 6.96 20.49
#